data_8b17bc72ad2428f90e83afa87118ba4c
#
_entry.id   8b17bc72ad2428f90e83afa87118ba4c
#
_cell.length_a   1.000
_cell.length_b   1.000
_cell.length_c   1.000
_cell.angle_alpha   90.00
_cell.angle_beta   90.00
_cell.angle_gamma   90.00
#
_symmetry.space_group_name_H-M   'P 1'
#
loop_
_entity.id
_entity.type
_entity.pdbx_description
1 polymer ?
#
loop_
_entity_poly.entity_id
_entity_poly.type
_entity_poly.pdbx_seq_one_letter_code
_entity_poly.pdbx_strand_id
1 'polypeptide(L)'
;TLVGLIQSGSSDTKHQVQNATEQARQYQQSGIETADQVRALVKMSEQMVNTISMAASTSFMEVVKLDHVVFNLDVYKTFIGYHTLTADTLSTHTQCRLGKWYYEGRGRDECRGHPAFARLEAPHARVHKQGKDALEALEQQDFARARTALVEMERASDEVITHLTEMEGSHCSHKIG
;
A
#
# COMPACT_ATOMS: atom_id res chain seq x y z
N THR A 1 38.86 72.43 -0.88
CA THR A 1 38.82 72.68 0.55
C THR A 1 38.44 71.39 1.30
N LEU A 2 38.96 71.20 2.49
CA LEU A 2 38.69 70.01 3.36
C LEU A 2 37.18 69.79 3.57
N VAL A 3 36.42 70.84 3.70
CA VAL A 3 34.93 70.81 3.86
C VAL A 3 34.27 70.22 2.61
N GLY A 4 34.71 70.52 1.41
CA GLY A 4 34.14 69.92 0.18
C GLY A 4 34.40 68.42 0.06
N LEU A 5 35.54 67.92 0.47
CA LEU A 5 35.90 66.52 0.53
C LEU A 5 35.04 65.75 1.56
N ILE A 6 34.79 66.35 2.71
CA ILE A 6 33.93 65.78 3.76
C ILE A 6 32.48 65.73 3.30
N GLN A 7 31.97 66.73 2.61
CA GLN A 7 30.62 66.75 2.06
C GLN A 7 30.42 65.72 0.97
N SER A 8 31.37 65.56 0.05
CA SER A 8 31.35 64.55 -1.00
C SER A 8 31.39 63.13 -0.38
N GLY A 9 32.32 62.87 0.54
CA GLY A 9 32.43 61.57 1.21
C GLY A 9 31.19 61.23 2.03
N SER A 10 30.52 62.20 2.64
CA SER A 10 29.24 62.00 3.36
C SER A 10 28.11 61.66 2.39
N SER A 11 28.02 62.30 1.24
CA SER A 11 27.05 62.00 0.20
C SER A 11 27.24 60.59 -0.37
N ASP A 12 28.48 60.20 -0.67
CA ASP A 12 28.80 58.88 -1.21
C ASP A 12 28.46 57.77 -0.20
N THR A 13 28.80 58.00 1.08
CA THR A 13 28.44 57.05 2.15
C THR A 13 26.93 56.89 2.29
N LYS A 14 26.16 57.98 2.22
CA LYS A 14 24.71 57.96 2.27
C LYS A 14 24.13 57.14 1.12
N HIS A 15 24.62 57.31 -0.11
CA HIS A 15 24.18 56.50 -1.28
C HIS A 15 24.53 55.01 -1.10
N GLN A 16 25.73 54.68 -0.60
CA GLN A 16 26.13 53.31 -0.32
C GLN A 16 25.24 52.65 0.71
N VAL A 17 24.91 53.35 1.80
CA VAL A 17 23.99 52.84 2.84
C VAL A 17 22.59 52.63 2.30
N GLN A 18 22.09 53.55 1.46
CA GLN A 18 20.78 53.39 0.85
C GLN A 18 20.76 52.18 -0.09
N ASN A 19 21.77 51.98 -0.92
CA ASN A 19 21.87 50.82 -1.81
C ASN A 19 21.98 49.50 -1.01
N ALA A 20 22.78 49.46 0.05
CA ALA A 20 22.92 48.31 0.92
C ALA A 20 21.59 47.95 1.62
N THR A 21 20.83 48.97 2.05
CA THR A 21 19.50 48.77 2.69
C THR A 21 18.50 48.18 1.70
N GLU A 22 18.48 48.69 0.45
CA GLU A 22 17.61 48.15 -0.59
C GLU A 22 17.97 46.71 -0.97
N GLN A 23 19.26 46.42 -1.11
CA GLN A 23 19.73 45.05 -1.34
C GLN A 23 19.35 44.10 -0.18
N ALA A 24 19.51 44.55 1.06
CA ALA A 24 19.11 43.75 2.23
C ALA A 24 17.61 43.45 2.24
N ARG A 25 16.79 44.43 1.86
CA ARG A 25 15.34 44.25 1.69
C ARG A 25 14.98 43.22 0.61
N GLN A 26 15.67 43.28 -0.54
CA GLN A 26 15.49 42.33 -1.65
C GLN A 26 15.90 40.91 -1.22
N TYR A 27 17.01 40.75 -0.51
CA TYR A 27 17.42 39.45 0.03
C TYR A 27 16.42 38.90 1.04
N GLN A 28 15.88 39.75 1.90
CA GLN A 28 14.85 39.34 2.86
C GLN A 28 13.59 38.86 2.14
N GLN A 29 13.11 39.59 1.14
CA GLN A 29 11.96 39.20 0.34
C GLN A 29 12.21 37.87 -0.40
N SER A 30 13.34 37.73 -1.07
CA SER A 30 13.72 36.48 -1.75
C SER A 30 13.86 35.30 -0.77
N GLY A 31 14.33 35.57 0.45
CA GLY A 31 14.39 34.57 1.52
C GLY A 31 12.99 34.08 1.95
N ILE A 32 12.03 34.98 2.06
CA ILE A 32 10.64 34.64 2.41
C ILE A 32 10.03 33.79 1.27
N GLU A 33 10.17 34.22 0.03
CA GLU A 33 9.66 33.49 -1.15
C GLU A 33 10.26 32.09 -1.25
N THR A 34 11.58 31.97 -1.01
CA THR A 34 12.26 30.67 -0.98
C THR A 34 11.72 29.77 0.12
N ALA A 35 11.49 30.32 1.32
CA ALA A 35 10.92 29.57 2.42
C ALA A 35 9.51 29.05 2.10
N ASP A 36 8.69 29.86 1.44
CA ASP A 36 7.34 29.45 1.02
C ASP A 36 7.39 28.36 -0.06
N GLN A 37 8.31 28.47 -1.02
CA GLN A 37 8.54 27.42 -2.02
C GLN A 37 8.99 26.10 -1.38
N VAL A 38 9.88 26.14 -0.39
CA VAL A 38 10.33 24.96 0.33
C VAL A 38 9.16 24.31 1.09
N ARG A 39 8.30 25.10 1.75
CA ARG A 39 7.09 24.56 2.41
C ARG A 39 6.15 23.89 1.41
N ALA A 40 5.95 24.48 0.24
CA ALA A 40 5.13 23.90 -0.81
C ALA A 40 5.73 22.57 -1.32
N LEU A 41 7.06 22.50 -1.51
CA LEU A 41 7.75 21.27 -1.89
C LEU A 41 7.63 20.17 -0.85
N VAL A 42 7.75 20.50 0.44
CA VAL A 42 7.55 19.53 1.54
C VAL A 42 6.13 18.97 1.49
N LYS A 43 5.12 19.82 1.38
CA LYS A 43 3.72 19.40 1.27
C LYS A 43 3.48 18.50 0.05
N MET A 44 4.04 18.85 -1.11
CA MET A 44 3.94 18.01 -2.31
C MET A 44 4.63 16.66 -2.12
N SER A 45 5.77 16.62 -1.44
CA SER A 45 6.49 15.38 -1.12
C SER A 45 5.66 14.47 -0.23
N GLU A 46 5.01 15.01 0.82
CA GLU A 46 4.11 14.26 1.68
C GLU A 46 2.90 13.69 0.90
N GLN A 47 2.30 14.48 0.02
CA GLN A 47 1.21 14.02 -0.84
C GLN A 47 1.66 12.89 -1.77
N MET A 48 2.85 13.00 -2.34
CA MET A 48 3.41 11.97 -3.22
C MET A 48 3.68 10.67 -2.46
N VAL A 49 4.25 10.72 -1.26
CA VAL A 49 4.45 9.54 -0.40
C VAL A 49 3.11 8.85 -0.11
N ASN A 50 2.07 9.61 0.24
CA ASN A 50 0.74 9.06 0.49
C ASN A 50 0.15 8.39 -0.77
N THR A 51 0.27 9.04 -1.93
CA THR A 51 -0.22 8.48 -3.20
C THR A 51 0.50 7.18 -3.56
N ILE A 52 1.82 7.13 -3.42
CA ILE A 52 2.63 5.93 -3.67
C ILE A 52 2.23 4.81 -2.70
N SER A 53 2.05 5.12 -1.42
CA SER A 53 1.64 4.14 -0.42
C SER A 53 0.26 3.54 -0.74
N MET A 54 -0.70 4.38 -1.15
CA MET A 54 -2.03 3.93 -1.58
C MET A 54 -1.94 3.03 -2.82
N ALA A 55 -1.20 3.45 -3.84
CA ALA A 55 -1.03 2.67 -5.06
C ALA A 55 -0.38 1.31 -4.79
N ALA A 56 0.63 1.27 -3.90
CA ALA A 56 1.27 0.03 -3.49
C ALA A 56 0.30 -0.90 -2.74
N SER A 57 -0.55 -0.37 -1.86
CA SER A 57 -1.58 -1.13 -1.15
C SER A 57 -2.62 -1.72 -2.11
N THR A 58 -3.15 -0.90 -3.03
CA THR A 58 -4.11 -1.36 -4.05
C THR A 58 -3.50 -2.44 -4.93
N SER A 59 -2.27 -2.23 -5.42
CA SER A 59 -1.57 -3.22 -6.24
C SER A 59 -1.36 -4.54 -5.49
N PHE A 60 -1.06 -4.48 -4.20
CA PHE A 60 -0.95 -5.67 -3.37
C PHE A 60 -2.28 -6.42 -3.28
N MET A 61 -3.40 -5.71 -3.02
CA MET A 61 -4.75 -6.31 -2.94
C MET A 61 -5.12 -7.01 -4.25
N GLU A 62 -4.84 -6.38 -5.40
CA GLU A 62 -5.09 -7.00 -6.71
C GLU A 62 -4.26 -8.27 -6.92
N VAL A 63 -2.99 -8.26 -6.55
CA VAL A 63 -2.13 -9.44 -6.68
C VAL A 63 -2.62 -10.58 -5.80
N VAL A 64 -3.05 -10.33 -4.56
CA VAL A 64 -3.53 -11.42 -3.70
C VAL A 64 -4.91 -11.94 -4.11
N LYS A 65 -5.77 -11.13 -4.74
CA LYS A 65 -6.99 -11.61 -5.40
C LYS A 65 -6.65 -12.59 -6.53
N LEU A 66 -5.69 -12.21 -7.38
CA LEU A 66 -5.20 -13.09 -8.46
C LEU A 66 -4.59 -14.39 -7.92
N ASP A 67 -3.83 -14.34 -6.82
CA ASP A 67 -3.29 -15.53 -6.18
C ASP A 67 -4.40 -16.52 -5.79
N HIS A 68 -5.56 -16.04 -5.32
CA HIS A 68 -6.70 -16.90 -4.97
C HIS A 68 -7.39 -17.49 -6.21
N VAL A 69 -7.51 -16.72 -7.29
CA VAL A 69 -7.99 -17.24 -8.58
C VAL A 69 -7.04 -18.34 -9.11
N VAL A 70 -5.73 -18.10 -9.05
CA VAL A 70 -4.72 -19.09 -9.47
C VAL A 70 -4.78 -20.33 -8.61
N PHE A 71 -4.92 -20.17 -7.27
CA PHE A 71 -5.08 -21.29 -6.35
C PHE A 71 -6.28 -22.18 -6.75
N ASN A 72 -7.45 -21.58 -6.98
CA ASN A 72 -8.64 -22.30 -7.42
C ASN A 72 -8.38 -23.01 -8.76
N LEU A 73 -7.78 -22.32 -9.74
CA LEU A 73 -7.45 -22.89 -11.04
C LEU A 73 -6.50 -24.08 -10.95
N ASP A 74 -5.51 -24.04 -10.06
CA ASP A 74 -4.55 -25.14 -9.89
C ASP A 74 -5.21 -26.37 -9.25
N VAL A 75 -6.15 -26.19 -8.32
CA VAL A 75 -7.01 -27.27 -7.82
C VAL A 75 -7.82 -27.85 -8.99
N TYR A 76 -8.51 -27.04 -9.79
CA TYR A 76 -9.29 -27.51 -10.94
C TYR A 76 -8.45 -28.24 -12.00
N LYS A 77 -7.26 -27.72 -12.31
CA LYS A 77 -6.34 -28.40 -13.26
C LYS A 77 -5.95 -29.79 -12.81
N THR A 78 -5.90 -30.05 -11.50
CA THR A 78 -5.66 -31.39 -10.96
C THR A 78 -6.84 -32.32 -11.26
N PHE A 79 -8.08 -31.84 -11.15
CA PHE A 79 -9.28 -32.60 -11.48
C PHE A 79 -9.36 -33.01 -12.95
N ILE A 80 -8.86 -32.21 -13.85
CA ILE A 80 -8.84 -32.50 -15.29
C ILE A 80 -7.53 -33.17 -15.75
N GLY A 81 -6.65 -33.55 -14.83
CA GLY A 81 -5.41 -34.26 -15.11
C GLY A 81 -4.28 -33.42 -15.69
N TYR A 82 -4.39 -32.08 -15.61
CA TYR A 82 -3.33 -31.15 -16.07
C TYR A 82 -2.20 -30.95 -15.05
N HIS A 83 -2.50 -31.17 -13.78
CA HIS A 83 -1.59 -31.08 -12.65
C HIS A 83 -1.69 -32.33 -11.77
N THR A 84 -0.62 -32.61 -11.03
CA THR A 84 -0.57 -33.70 -10.03
C THR A 84 -0.38 -33.13 -8.64
N LEU A 85 -1.23 -32.16 -8.25
CA LEU A 85 -1.17 -31.60 -6.91
C LEU A 85 -1.84 -32.57 -5.93
N THR A 86 -1.24 -32.68 -4.75
CA THR A 86 -1.82 -33.38 -3.58
C THR A 86 -2.20 -32.37 -2.52
N ALA A 87 -3.05 -32.77 -1.58
CA ALA A 87 -3.45 -31.92 -0.46
C ALA A 87 -2.24 -31.38 0.34
N ASP A 88 -1.17 -32.20 0.47
CA ASP A 88 0.06 -31.80 1.19
C ASP A 88 0.89 -30.76 0.46
N THR A 89 0.81 -30.70 -0.88
CA THR A 89 1.55 -29.71 -1.68
C THR A 89 0.88 -28.34 -1.71
N LEU A 90 -0.39 -28.23 -1.35
CA LEU A 90 -1.08 -26.95 -1.26
C LEU A 90 -0.61 -26.16 -0.03
N SER A 91 -0.30 -24.89 -0.25
CA SER A 91 0.05 -23.98 0.83
C SER A 91 -1.12 -23.82 1.83
N THR A 92 -0.78 -23.58 3.09
CA THR A 92 -1.78 -23.20 4.09
C THR A 92 -2.14 -21.71 3.95
N HIS A 93 -3.29 -21.31 4.49
CA HIS A 93 -3.71 -19.91 4.53
C HIS A 93 -2.72 -18.99 5.26
N THR A 94 -1.91 -19.51 6.17
CA THR A 94 -0.86 -18.73 6.88
C THR A 94 0.43 -18.58 6.07
N GLN A 95 0.68 -19.49 5.12
CA GLN A 95 1.93 -19.53 4.33
C GLN A 95 1.83 -18.78 3.00
N CYS A 96 0.61 -18.58 2.47
CA CYS A 96 0.41 -17.83 1.25
C CYS A 96 0.74 -16.34 1.44
N ARG A 97 0.81 -15.58 0.34
CA ARG A 97 1.13 -14.14 0.37
C ARG A 97 0.17 -13.34 1.25
N LEU A 98 -1.15 -13.60 1.12
CA LEU A 98 -2.16 -12.95 1.94
C LEU A 98 -1.98 -13.29 3.42
N GLY A 99 -1.72 -14.56 3.76
CA GLY A 99 -1.48 -14.98 5.13
C GLY A 99 -0.28 -14.30 5.77
N LYS A 100 0.85 -14.25 5.08
CA LYS A 100 2.03 -13.54 5.58
C LYS A 100 1.75 -12.05 5.81
N TRP A 101 1.04 -11.41 4.90
CA TRP A 101 0.62 -10.02 5.05
C TRP A 101 -0.34 -9.83 6.24
N TYR A 102 -1.28 -10.76 6.41
CA TYR A 102 -2.30 -10.70 7.45
C TYR A 102 -1.73 -10.90 8.86
N TYR A 103 -0.88 -11.93 9.06
CA TYR A 103 -0.41 -12.34 10.38
C TYR A 103 0.91 -11.67 10.80
N GLU A 104 1.82 -11.43 9.86
CA GLU A 104 3.20 -11.02 10.14
C GLU A 104 3.59 -9.71 9.45
N GLY A 105 2.81 -9.26 8.47
CA GLY A 105 3.14 -8.13 7.61
C GLY A 105 2.37 -6.87 7.90
N ARG A 106 2.45 -5.94 6.93
CA ARG A 106 1.81 -4.61 6.99
C ARG A 106 0.31 -4.66 7.25
N GLY A 107 -0.39 -5.72 6.84
CA GLY A 107 -1.82 -5.87 7.08
C GLY A 107 -2.16 -5.84 8.56
N ARG A 108 -1.42 -6.60 9.37
CA ARG A 108 -1.58 -6.61 10.83
C ARG A 108 -1.34 -5.22 11.44
N ASP A 109 -0.32 -4.51 10.94
CA ASP A 109 0.13 -3.26 11.56
C ASP A 109 -0.74 -2.06 11.11
N GLU A 110 -1.19 -2.05 9.87
CA GLU A 110 -1.87 -0.93 9.24
C GLU A 110 -3.40 -1.10 9.14
N CYS A 111 -3.90 -2.34 8.92
CA CYS A 111 -5.29 -2.62 8.58
C CYS A 111 -6.12 -3.23 9.72
N ARG A 112 -5.53 -3.54 10.85
CA ARG A 112 -6.20 -4.21 11.98
C ARG A 112 -7.47 -3.53 12.46
N GLY A 113 -7.56 -2.21 12.32
CA GLY A 113 -8.75 -1.42 12.66
C GLY A 113 -9.86 -1.44 11.61
N HIS A 114 -9.60 -1.99 10.41
CA HIS A 114 -10.60 -2.02 9.35
C HIS A 114 -11.56 -3.19 9.54
N PRO A 115 -12.91 -2.97 9.48
CA PRO A 115 -13.88 -4.04 9.71
C PRO A 115 -13.74 -5.24 8.77
N ALA A 116 -13.40 -5.02 7.49
CA ALA A 116 -13.18 -6.09 6.52
C ALA A 116 -11.93 -6.92 6.83
N PHE A 117 -10.90 -6.34 7.46
CA PHE A 117 -9.70 -7.08 7.87
C PHE A 117 -10.05 -8.22 8.84
N ALA A 118 -10.83 -7.95 9.88
CA ALA A 118 -11.23 -8.97 10.84
C ALA A 118 -12.11 -10.09 10.21
N ARG A 119 -12.92 -9.73 9.20
CA ARG A 119 -13.78 -10.69 8.48
C ARG A 119 -13.04 -11.54 7.45
N LEU A 120 -11.83 -11.16 7.08
CA LEU A 120 -11.05 -11.81 6.02
C LEU A 120 -10.52 -13.20 6.42
N GLU A 121 -10.18 -13.40 7.69
CA GLU A 121 -9.49 -14.60 8.17
C GLU A 121 -10.29 -15.89 7.94
N ALA A 122 -11.54 -15.91 8.37
CA ALA A 122 -12.37 -17.11 8.31
C ALA A 122 -12.63 -17.61 6.87
N PRO A 123 -13.04 -16.77 5.91
CA PRO A 123 -13.17 -17.21 4.52
C PRO A 123 -11.82 -17.58 3.90
N HIS A 124 -10.73 -16.87 4.21
CA HIS A 124 -9.40 -17.21 3.72
C HIS A 124 -8.93 -18.60 4.18
N ALA A 125 -9.11 -18.91 5.46
CA ALA A 125 -8.82 -20.25 6.00
C ALA A 125 -9.69 -21.33 5.31
N ARG A 126 -10.97 -21.02 5.01
CA ARG A 126 -11.87 -21.94 4.30
C ARG A 126 -11.41 -22.24 2.88
N VAL A 127 -10.96 -21.23 2.11
CA VAL A 127 -10.43 -21.45 0.75
C VAL A 127 -9.37 -22.56 0.76
N HIS A 128 -8.35 -22.37 1.58
CA HIS A 128 -7.23 -23.33 1.65
C HIS A 128 -7.63 -24.69 2.18
N LYS A 129 -8.51 -24.72 3.19
CA LYS A 129 -9.04 -25.98 3.72
C LYS A 129 -9.85 -26.74 2.67
N GLN A 130 -10.77 -26.07 1.99
CA GLN A 130 -11.65 -26.73 1.01
C GLN A 130 -10.88 -27.15 -0.23
N GLY A 131 -9.83 -26.41 -0.66
CA GLY A 131 -8.94 -26.87 -1.71
C GLY A 131 -8.23 -28.18 -1.35
N LYS A 132 -7.74 -28.31 -0.12
CA LYS A 132 -7.17 -29.58 0.40
C LYS A 132 -8.20 -30.70 0.46
N ASP A 133 -9.37 -30.44 1.07
CA ASP A 133 -10.48 -31.41 1.17
C ASP A 133 -10.91 -31.92 -0.21
N ALA A 134 -10.91 -31.06 -1.24
CA ALA A 134 -11.25 -31.44 -2.61
C ALA A 134 -10.23 -32.41 -3.21
N LEU A 135 -8.93 -32.13 -3.05
CA LEU A 135 -7.87 -33.02 -3.54
C LEU A 135 -7.84 -34.36 -2.80
N GLU A 136 -8.00 -34.34 -1.46
CA GLU A 136 -8.12 -35.60 -0.69
C GLU A 136 -9.31 -36.45 -1.14
N ALA A 137 -10.45 -35.84 -1.38
CA ALA A 137 -11.63 -36.52 -1.87
C ALA A 137 -11.43 -37.07 -3.30
N LEU A 138 -10.70 -36.35 -4.15
CA LEU A 138 -10.32 -36.82 -5.48
C LEU A 138 -9.42 -38.05 -5.42
N GLU A 139 -8.42 -38.06 -4.56
CA GLU A 139 -7.52 -39.20 -4.34
C GLU A 139 -8.30 -40.44 -3.85
N GLN A 140 -9.35 -40.23 -3.05
CA GLN A 140 -10.24 -41.29 -2.55
C GLN A 140 -11.34 -41.68 -3.55
N GLN A 141 -11.39 -41.04 -4.72
CA GLN A 141 -12.44 -41.21 -5.73
C GLN A 141 -13.85 -40.88 -5.23
N ASP A 142 -13.96 -40.07 -4.15
CA ASP A 142 -15.22 -39.54 -3.64
C ASP A 142 -15.58 -38.22 -4.37
N PHE A 143 -16.11 -38.38 -5.58
CA PHE A 143 -16.45 -37.25 -6.45
C PHE A 143 -17.58 -36.38 -5.89
N ALA A 144 -18.45 -36.93 -5.04
CA ALA A 144 -19.54 -36.17 -4.42
C ALA A 144 -18.98 -35.21 -3.37
N ARG A 145 -18.10 -35.70 -2.49
CA ARG A 145 -17.38 -34.89 -1.50
C ARG A 145 -16.47 -33.87 -2.19
N ALA A 146 -15.72 -34.30 -3.20
CA ALA A 146 -14.84 -33.43 -3.98
C ALA A 146 -15.59 -32.24 -4.57
N ARG A 147 -16.74 -32.49 -5.21
CA ARG A 147 -17.59 -31.42 -5.78
C ARG A 147 -18.09 -30.45 -4.72
N THR A 148 -18.53 -30.96 -3.57
CA THR A 148 -18.99 -30.13 -2.47
C THR A 148 -17.87 -29.22 -1.95
N ALA A 149 -16.65 -29.76 -1.80
CA ALA A 149 -15.49 -29.00 -1.37
C ALA A 149 -15.10 -27.90 -2.40
N LEU A 150 -15.16 -28.19 -3.70
CA LEU A 150 -14.90 -27.20 -4.76
C LEU A 150 -15.89 -26.02 -4.68
N VAL A 151 -17.19 -26.30 -4.55
CA VAL A 151 -18.22 -25.24 -4.43
C VAL A 151 -17.99 -24.36 -3.20
N GLU A 152 -17.64 -24.95 -2.06
CA GLU A 152 -17.35 -24.20 -0.85
C GLU A 152 -16.01 -23.42 -0.95
N MET A 153 -15.02 -23.95 -1.68
CA MET A 153 -13.77 -23.23 -1.98
C MET A 153 -14.05 -21.98 -2.81
N GLU A 154 -14.83 -22.08 -3.88
CA GLU A 154 -15.21 -20.93 -4.72
C GLU A 154 -15.96 -19.87 -3.91
N ARG A 155 -16.98 -20.30 -3.16
CA ARG A 155 -17.76 -19.38 -2.34
C ARG A 155 -16.91 -18.65 -1.32
N ALA A 156 -16.00 -19.37 -0.66
CA ALA A 156 -15.06 -18.76 0.29
C ALA A 156 -14.08 -17.79 -0.41
N SER A 157 -13.65 -18.12 -1.64
CA SER A 157 -12.79 -17.25 -2.47
C SER A 157 -13.50 -15.93 -2.84
N ASP A 158 -14.79 -15.99 -3.19
CA ASP A 158 -15.59 -14.79 -3.47
C ASP A 158 -15.73 -13.89 -2.23
N GLU A 159 -15.89 -14.48 -1.04
CA GLU A 159 -15.91 -13.73 0.22
C GLU A 159 -14.55 -13.05 0.48
N VAL A 160 -13.43 -13.75 0.23
CA VAL A 160 -12.08 -13.17 0.34
C VAL A 160 -11.91 -11.98 -0.60
N ILE A 161 -12.28 -12.15 -1.88
CA ILE A 161 -12.19 -11.10 -2.90
C ILE A 161 -13.05 -9.89 -2.50
N THR A 162 -14.25 -10.12 -1.98
CA THR A 162 -15.15 -9.08 -1.50
C THR A 162 -14.51 -8.27 -0.38
N HIS A 163 -13.96 -8.92 0.65
CA HIS A 163 -13.34 -8.23 1.77
C HIS A 163 -12.04 -7.51 1.39
N LEU A 164 -11.25 -8.06 0.47
CA LEU A 164 -10.09 -7.36 -0.09
C LEU A 164 -10.52 -6.10 -0.84
N THR A 165 -11.60 -6.17 -1.63
CA THR A 165 -12.15 -5.03 -2.36
C THR A 165 -12.71 -3.95 -1.43
N GLU A 166 -13.35 -4.33 -0.32
CA GLU A 166 -13.81 -3.38 0.70
C GLU A 166 -12.64 -2.61 1.36
N MET A 167 -11.45 -3.20 1.41
CA MET A 167 -10.25 -2.55 1.94
C MET A 167 -9.53 -1.67 0.91
N GLU A 168 -9.82 -1.83 -0.39
CA GLU A 168 -9.25 -0.98 -1.44
C GLU A 168 -9.75 0.46 -1.29
N GLY A 169 -8.82 1.40 -1.38
CA GLY A 169 -9.14 2.83 -1.26
C GLY A 169 -9.47 3.30 0.16
N SER A 170 -9.60 2.40 1.12
CA SER A 170 -9.61 2.77 2.51
C SER A 170 -8.17 2.92 3.01
N HIS A 171 -7.88 4.06 3.64
CA HIS A 171 -6.64 4.18 4.41
C HIS A 171 -6.70 3.13 5.54
N CYS A 172 -6.06 1.98 5.33
CA CYS A 172 -5.52 1.23 6.45
C CYS A 172 -4.58 2.24 7.12
N SER A 173 -5.04 2.87 8.19
CA SER A 173 -4.45 4.10 8.70
C SER A 173 -3.02 3.86 9.16
N HIS A 174 -2.08 4.31 8.36
CA HIS A 174 -0.75 4.59 8.87
C HIS A 174 -0.87 5.83 9.77
N LYS A 175 -1.04 5.64 11.07
CA LYS A 175 -0.78 6.71 12.05
C LYS A 175 0.72 6.94 12.00
N ILE A 176 1.12 7.95 11.23
CA ILE A 176 2.46 8.55 11.39
C ILE A 176 2.42 9.17 12.79
N GLY A 177 3.07 8.48 13.74
CA GLY A 177 3.34 9.01 15.07
C GLY A 177 4.45 10.05 15.03
#